data_548eba24f6d9a27681bc6d7c3eefd718
#
_entry.id   548eba24f6d9a27681bc6d7c3eefd718
#
_cell.length_a   1.000
_cell.length_b   1.000
_cell.length_c   1.000
_cell.angle_alpha   90.00
_cell.angle_beta   90.00
_cell.angle_gamma   90.00
#
_symmetry.space_group_name_H-M   'P 1'
#
loop_
_entity.id
_entity.type
_entity.pdbx_description
1 polymer ?
#
loop_
_entity_poly.entity_id
_entity_poly.type
_entity_poly.pdbx_seq_one_letter_code
_entity_poly.pdbx_strand_id
1 'polypeptide(L)'
;MSSSHAFKIRLAPWALLSVSAAWGMAFVVMKDAIERQSVNNFLFTRFLVAVVVMVALKPSVVKQFDRDLLQRAGSAGIFLGLGYIFQTLGLARTGAAITGFVTGLYVVFTPLLAYFFLKERITKLIWVCVAVATVGLGLLSIRGFSVGIGEMLVLASAFFFAAHIIALGKWSSGRDVYAMTIVQLAMCAVLSGLASIPEGYSPPPDNGVWGVVIFTAVICTAVAFVVQTWSQAHMTTTKVAVILTMEVVFAAIFAMIFGGERLTIQATLGGVMVLTAMFMIVLKEN
;
A
#
# COMPACT_ATOMS: atom_id res chain seq x y z
N MET A 1 -19.43 -24.17 12.39
CA MET A 1 -18.34 -23.14 12.42
C MET A 1 -18.12 -22.79 13.89
N SER A 2 -16.89 -22.88 14.41
CA SER A 2 -16.63 -22.55 15.82
C SER A 2 -16.85 -21.03 16.05
N SER A 3 -17.30 -20.65 17.24
CA SER A 3 -17.51 -19.24 17.64
C SER A 3 -16.26 -18.37 17.42
N SER A 4 -15.08 -18.95 17.55
CA SER A 4 -13.78 -18.31 17.29
C SER A 4 -13.59 -17.92 15.81
N HIS A 5 -14.08 -18.73 14.86
CA HIS A 5 -13.94 -18.43 13.43
C HIS A 5 -14.87 -17.28 13.02
N ALA A 6 -16.12 -17.29 13.52
CA ALA A 6 -17.08 -16.21 13.27
C ALA A 6 -16.61 -14.86 13.87
N PHE A 7 -15.98 -14.87 15.04
CA PHE A 7 -15.42 -13.68 15.69
C PHE A 7 -14.25 -13.09 14.85
N LYS A 8 -13.33 -13.93 14.38
CA LYS A 8 -12.20 -13.51 13.55
C LYS A 8 -12.65 -12.84 12.26
N ILE A 9 -13.64 -13.39 11.56
CA ILE A 9 -14.20 -12.81 10.33
C ILE A 9 -14.85 -11.44 10.59
N ARG A 10 -15.51 -11.25 11.73
CA ARG A 10 -16.09 -9.96 12.11
C ARG A 10 -15.07 -8.90 12.49
N LEU A 11 -13.91 -9.28 13.00
CA LEU A 11 -12.85 -8.36 13.42
C LEU A 11 -12.02 -7.87 12.22
N ALA A 12 -11.85 -8.69 11.18
CA ALA A 12 -10.98 -8.39 10.05
C ALA A 12 -11.27 -7.05 9.34
N PRO A 13 -12.54 -6.66 9.06
CA PRO A 13 -12.82 -5.37 8.43
C PRO A 13 -12.39 -4.18 9.28
N TRP A 14 -12.58 -4.23 10.59
CA TRP A 14 -12.20 -3.15 11.51
C TRP A 14 -10.68 -3.04 11.65
N ALA A 15 -9.99 -4.18 11.70
CA ALA A 15 -8.53 -4.22 11.72
C ALA A 15 -7.95 -3.62 10.42
N LEU A 16 -8.52 -3.96 9.25
CA LEU A 16 -8.12 -3.36 7.97
C LEU A 16 -8.43 -1.87 7.90
N LEU A 17 -9.55 -1.42 8.44
CA LEU A 17 -9.89 0.00 8.50
C LEU A 17 -8.87 0.79 9.33
N SER A 18 -8.42 0.22 10.46
CA SER A 18 -7.35 0.81 11.28
C SER A 18 -6.01 0.87 10.53
N VAL A 19 -5.69 -0.15 9.72
CA VAL A 19 -4.54 -0.15 8.82
C VAL A 19 -4.64 0.97 7.80
N SER A 20 -5.82 1.12 7.16
CA SER A 20 -6.07 2.19 6.19
C SER A 20 -5.86 3.58 6.80
N ALA A 21 -6.31 3.80 8.05
CA ALA A 21 -6.08 5.05 8.76
C ALA A 21 -4.58 5.27 9.04
N ALA A 22 -3.86 4.23 9.48
CA ALA A 22 -2.42 4.32 9.72
C ALA A 22 -1.64 4.64 8.44
N TRP A 23 -2.01 4.05 7.30
CA TRP A 23 -1.38 4.34 6.01
C TRP A 23 -1.70 5.75 5.50
N GLY A 24 -2.95 6.21 5.66
CA GLY A 24 -3.30 7.59 5.33
C GLY A 24 -2.49 8.62 6.14
N MET A 25 -2.28 8.37 7.44
CA MET A 25 -1.41 9.20 8.28
C MET A 25 0.06 9.11 7.85
N ALA A 26 0.51 7.94 7.41
CA ALA A 26 1.90 7.74 6.99
C ALA A 26 2.32 8.70 5.87
N PHE A 27 1.44 9.00 4.90
CA PHE A 27 1.76 9.96 3.83
C PHE A 27 2.11 11.35 4.37
N VAL A 28 1.40 11.80 5.40
CA VAL A 28 1.63 13.12 6.00
C VAL A 28 2.94 13.15 6.77
N VAL A 29 3.13 12.18 7.69
CA VAL A 29 4.33 12.18 8.55
C VAL A 29 5.61 11.83 7.80
N MET A 30 5.52 11.03 6.74
CA MET A 30 6.68 10.67 5.92
C MET A 30 7.19 11.82 5.09
N LYS A 31 6.32 12.78 4.69
CA LYS A 31 6.69 13.85 3.76
C LYS A 31 7.87 14.66 4.27
N ASP A 32 7.81 15.14 5.51
CA ASP A 32 8.93 15.86 6.14
C ASP A 32 10.19 14.97 6.30
N ALA A 33 10.02 13.70 6.65
CA ALA A 33 11.14 12.80 6.84
C ALA A 33 11.90 12.53 5.53
N ILE A 34 11.20 12.38 4.39
CA ILE A 34 11.84 12.14 3.08
C ILE A 34 12.38 13.41 2.41
N GLU A 35 12.11 14.59 2.94
CA GLU A 35 12.79 15.82 2.57
C GLU A 35 14.17 15.92 3.24
N ARG A 36 14.34 15.28 4.42
CA ARG A 36 15.57 15.30 5.23
C ARG A 36 16.45 14.07 5.07
N GLN A 37 15.91 12.98 4.52
CA GLN A 37 16.61 11.74 4.21
C GLN A 37 16.22 11.25 2.83
N SER A 38 17.15 10.67 2.07
CA SER A 38 16.79 10.13 0.76
C SER A 38 15.73 9.03 0.87
N VAL A 39 14.83 8.99 -0.12
CA VAL A 39 13.70 8.04 -0.15
C VAL A 39 14.15 6.61 0.01
N ASN A 40 15.24 6.21 -0.69
CA ASN A 40 15.72 4.84 -0.67
C ASN A 40 16.30 4.47 0.69
N ASN A 41 17.05 5.36 1.33
CA ASN A 41 17.60 5.16 2.68
C ASN A 41 16.49 5.11 3.74
N PHE A 42 15.47 5.97 3.62
CA PHE A 42 14.30 5.94 4.50
C PHE A 42 13.56 4.60 4.40
N LEU A 43 13.25 4.14 3.18
CA LEU A 43 12.56 2.88 2.95
C LEU A 43 13.39 1.68 3.42
N PHE A 44 14.70 1.66 3.13
CA PHE A 44 15.59 0.61 3.59
C PHE A 44 15.58 0.50 5.10
N THR A 45 15.78 1.63 5.81
CA THR A 45 15.78 1.65 7.27
C THR A 45 14.42 1.22 7.83
N ARG A 46 13.32 1.72 7.28
CA ARG A 46 11.95 1.37 7.67
C ARG A 46 11.69 -0.13 7.57
N PHE A 47 11.99 -0.75 6.42
CA PHE A 47 11.75 -2.17 6.21
C PHE A 47 12.71 -3.04 7.01
N LEU A 48 13.96 -2.64 7.14
CA LEU A 48 14.94 -3.34 7.96
C LEU A 48 14.52 -3.37 9.43
N VAL A 49 14.11 -2.22 9.99
CA VAL A 49 13.59 -2.13 11.37
C VAL A 49 12.36 -3.02 11.55
N ALA A 50 11.41 -3.00 10.59
CA ALA A 50 10.23 -3.85 10.65
C ALA A 50 10.59 -5.34 10.70
N VAL A 51 11.49 -5.79 9.84
CA VAL A 51 11.98 -7.19 9.80
C VAL A 51 12.68 -7.57 11.09
N VAL A 52 13.60 -6.72 11.58
CA VAL A 52 14.33 -6.97 12.83
C VAL A 52 13.38 -7.09 14.01
N VAL A 53 12.43 -6.17 14.15
CA VAL A 53 11.40 -6.22 15.22
C VAL A 53 10.58 -7.50 15.12
N MET A 54 10.09 -7.86 13.93
CA MET A 54 9.28 -9.06 13.77
C MET A 54 10.05 -10.34 14.08
N VAL A 55 11.31 -10.45 13.62
CA VAL A 55 12.15 -11.61 13.93
C VAL A 55 12.49 -11.66 15.41
N ALA A 56 12.80 -10.53 16.05
CA ALA A 56 13.08 -10.46 17.48
C ALA A 56 11.88 -10.89 18.35
N LEU A 57 10.65 -10.51 17.95
CA LEU A 57 9.43 -10.91 18.64
C LEU A 57 9.11 -12.42 18.51
N LYS A 58 9.46 -13.05 17.41
CA LYS A 58 9.25 -14.50 17.17
C LYS A 58 10.44 -15.12 16.44
N PRO A 59 11.59 -15.34 17.11
CA PRO A 59 12.79 -15.88 16.44
C PRO A 59 12.57 -17.25 15.81
N SER A 60 11.67 -18.05 16.38
CA SER A 60 11.33 -19.39 15.88
C SER A 60 10.71 -19.39 14.47
N VAL A 61 10.27 -18.22 13.97
CA VAL A 61 9.66 -18.09 12.63
C VAL A 61 10.63 -18.48 11.51
N VAL A 62 11.93 -18.31 11.71
CA VAL A 62 12.97 -18.66 10.71
C VAL A 62 12.91 -20.16 10.34
N LYS A 63 12.43 -21.03 11.25
CA LYS A 63 12.24 -22.46 10.99
C LYS A 63 11.14 -22.77 9.96
N GLN A 64 10.29 -21.79 9.66
CA GLN A 64 9.19 -21.90 8.70
C GLN A 64 9.57 -21.44 7.28
N PHE A 65 10.79 -20.96 7.08
CA PHE A 65 11.28 -20.47 5.79
C PHE A 65 11.67 -21.63 4.88
N ASP A 66 10.67 -22.30 4.32
CA ASP A 66 10.90 -23.28 3.26
C ASP A 66 11.02 -22.62 1.87
N ARG A 67 11.42 -23.40 0.89
CA ARG A 67 11.64 -22.91 -0.48
C ARG A 67 10.36 -22.35 -1.13
N ASP A 68 9.20 -22.99 -0.89
CA ASP A 68 7.92 -22.54 -1.44
C ASP A 68 7.49 -21.20 -0.86
N LEU A 69 7.58 -21.04 0.46
CA LEU A 69 7.28 -19.78 1.15
C LEU A 69 8.23 -18.65 0.69
N LEU A 70 9.54 -18.93 0.62
CA LEU A 70 10.53 -17.94 0.18
C LEU A 70 10.27 -17.47 -1.26
N GLN A 71 9.94 -18.39 -2.18
CA GLN A 71 9.65 -18.03 -3.56
C GLN A 71 8.38 -17.20 -3.69
N ARG A 72 7.29 -17.60 -3.06
CA ARG A 72 5.99 -16.91 -3.19
C ARG A 72 5.96 -15.60 -2.44
N ALA A 73 6.39 -15.61 -1.18
CA ALA A 73 6.46 -14.39 -0.39
C ALA A 73 7.52 -13.41 -0.91
N GLY A 74 8.67 -13.90 -1.39
CA GLY A 74 9.68 -13.09 -2.04
C GLY A 74 9.16 -12.43 -3.32
N SER A 75 8.47 -13.19 -4.18
CA SER A 75 7.84 -12.64 -5.39
C SER A 75 6.77 -11.58 -5.06
N ALA A 76 5.92 -11.83 -4.06
CA ALA A 76 4.98 -10.82 -3.57
C ALA A 76 5.72 -9.59 -3.01
N GLY A 77 6.84 -9.81 -2.30
CA GLY A 77 7.71 -8.76 -1.77
C GLY A 77 8.38 -7.89 -2.85
N ILE A 78 8.67 -8.45 -4.03
CA ILE A 78 9.16 -7.67 -5.18
C ILE A 78 8.10 -6.66 -5.61
N PHE A 79 6.86 -7.09 -5.80
CA PHE A 79 5.76 -6.19 -6.17
C PHE A 79 5.55 -5.13 -5.09
N LEU A 80 5.54 -5.53 -3.83
CA LEU A 80 5.39 -4.62 -2.70
C LEU A 80 6.52 -3.59 -2.64
N GLY A 81 7.77 -4.01 -2.76
CA GLY A 81 8.95 -3.14 -2.69
C GLY A 81 9.00 -2.14 -3.84
N LEU A 82 8.72 -2.58 -5.07
CA LEU A 82 8.60 -1.67 -6.22
C LEU A 82 7.45 -0.69 -6.01
N GLY A 83 6.30 -1.16 -5.51
CA GLY A 83 5.18 -0.29 -5.15
C GLY A 83 5.61 0.82 -4.19
N TYR A 84 6.30 0.50 -3.11
CA TYR A 84 6.76 1.49 -2.14
C TYR A 84 7.83 2.44 -2.67
N ILE A 85 8.79 1.95 -3.46
CA ILE A 85 9.81 2.81 -4.06
C ILE A 85 9.14 3.86 -4.97
N PHE A 86 8.30 3.44 -5.90
CA PHE A 86 7.59 4.34 -6.79
C PHE A 86 6.63 5.28 -6.05
N GLN A 87 5.89 4.78 -5.06
CA GLN A 87 4.98 5.59 -4.24
C GLN A 87 5.73 6.70 -3.50
N THR A 88 6.83 6.35 -2.82
CA THR A 88 7.55 7.30 -1.97
C THR A 88 8.34 8.31 -2.80
N LEU A 89 8.90 7.88 -3.95
CA LEU A 89 9.48 8.79 -4.94
C LEU A 89 8.44 9.77 -5.52
N GLY A 90 7.21 9.31 -5.70
CA GLY A 90 6.08 10.14 -6.11
C GLY A 90 5.65 11.10 -5.00
N LEU A 91 5.51 10.63 -3.76
CA LEU A 91 5.18 11.46 -2.60
C LEU A 91 6.17 12.60 -2.40
N ALA A 92 7.46 12.38 -2.65
CA ALA A 92 8.48 13.42 -2.60
C ALA A 92 8.26 14.55 -3.63
N ARG A 93 7.42 14.31 -4.65
CA ARG A 93 7.19 15.23 -5.79
C ARG A 93 5.75 15.73 -5.90
N THR A 94 4.84 15.23 -5.08
CA THR A 94 3.43 15.62 -5.08
C THR A 94 2.89 15.72 -3.64
N GLY A 95 1.62 16.10 -3.46
CA GLY A 95 0.99 16.20 -2.14
C GLY A 95 0.60 14.83 -1.56
N ALA A 96 0.45 14.76 -0.24
CA ALA A 96 0.04 13.55 0.45
C ALA A 96 -1.38 13.12 0.05
N ALA A 97 -2.32 14.07 -0.09
CA ALA A 97 -3.67 13.78 -0.56
C ALA A 97 -3.68 13.20 -1.98
N ILE A 98 -2.95 13.82 -2.91
CA ILE A 98 -2.86 13.34 -4.31
C ILE A 98 -2.21 11.96 -4.34
N THR A 99 -1.13 11.75 -3.57
CA THR A 99 -0.50 10.42 -3.44
C THR A 99 -1.51 9.37 -2.98
N GLY A 100 -2.33 9.67 -1.96
CA GLY A 100 -3.39 8.76 -1.51
C GLY A 100 -4.40 8.45 -2.62
N PHE A 101 -4.95 9.48 -3.31
CA PHE A 101 -5.92 9.30 -4.38
C PHE A 101 -5.37 8.43 -5.53
N VAL A 102 -4.16 8.72 -5.99
CA VAL A 102 -3.55 7.99 -7.11
C VAL A 102 -3.16 6.56 -6.70
N THR A 103 -2.63 6.38 -5.48
CA THR A 103 -2.37 5.04 -4.92
C THR A 103 -3.63 4.19 -4.92
N GLY A 104 -4.77 4.75 -4.50
CA GLY A 104 -6.05 4.05 -4.44
C GLY A 104 -6.50 3.42 -5.77
N LEU A 105 -5.96 3.86 -6.90
CA LEU A 105 -6.22 3.23 -8.20
C LEU A 105 -5.78 1.76 -8.30
N TYR A 106 -5.03 1.22 -7.32
CA TYR A 106 -4.81 -0.22 -7.26
C TYR A 106 -6.13 -1.02 -7.28
N VAL A 107 -7.21 -0.47 -6.75
CA VAL A 107 -8.56 -1.09 -6.82
C VAL A 107 -9.06 -1.23 -8.26
N VAL A 108 -8.72 -0.30 -9.13
CA VAL A 108 -9.05 -0.36 -10.56
C VAL A 108 -8.12 -1.32 -11.28
N PHE A 109 -6.82 -1.30 -10.94
CA PHE A 109 -5.85 -2.23 -11.53
C PHE A 109 -6.08 -3.68 -11.11
N THR A 110 -6.57 -3.92 -9.89
CA THR A 110 -6.78 -5.30 -9.37
C THR A 110 -7.69 -6.14 -10.27
N PRO A 111 -8.93 -5.73 -10.65
CA PRO A 111 -9.75 -6.53 -11.56
C PRO A 111 -9.16 -6.63 -12.97
N LEU A 112 -8.46 -5.60 -13.46
CA LEU A 112 -7.78 -5.66 -14.75
C LEU A 112 -6.68 -6.74 -14.75
N LEU A 113 -5.84 -6.77 -13.71
CA LEU A 113 -4.82 -7.81 -13.54
C LEU A 113 -5.44 -9.20 -13.33
N ALA A 114 -6.55 -9.30 -12.57
CA ALA A 114 -7.28 -10.56 -12.38
C ALA A 114 -7.79 -11.11 -13.73
N TYR A 115 -8.28 -10.24 -14.62
CA TYR A 115 -8.66 -10.65 -15.97
C TYR A 115 -7.51 -11.25 -16.75
N PHE A 116 -6.35 -10.59 -16.79
CA PHE A 116 -5.20 -11.06 -17.58
C PHE A 116 -4.53 -12.29 -16.97
N PHE A 117 -4.35 -12.34 -15.64
CA PHE A 117 -3.59 -13.40 -14.96
C PHE A 117 -4.44 -14.54 -14.42
N LEU A 118 -5.70 -14.27 -14.05
CA LEU A 118 -6.63 -15.30 -13.52
C LEU A 118 -7.72 -15.65 -14.53
N LYS A 119 -7.76 -14.99 -15.71
CA LYS A 119 -8.78 -15.15 -16.75
C LYS A 119 -10.21 -14.87 -16.25
N GLU A 120 -10.36 -14.02 -15.26
CA GLU A 120 -11.64 -13.56 -14.75
C GLU A 120 -12.32 -12.61 -15.76
N ARG A 121 -13.66 -12.68 -15.88
CA ARG A 121 -14.38 -11.83 -16.83
C ARG A 121 -14.57 -10.42 -16.26
N ILE A 122 -14.12 -9.40 -16.98
CA ILE A 122 -14.39 -7.99 -16.64
C ILE A 122 -15.81 -7.64 -17.04
N THR A 123 -16.60 -7.13 -16.08
CA THR A 123 -17.95 -6.64 -16.34
C THR A 123 -17.94 -5.26 -16.99
N LYS A 124 -19.03 -4.89 -17.68
CA LYS A 124 -19.21 -3.54 -18.26
C LYS A 124 -19.07 -2.44 -17.20
N LEU A 125 -19.48 -2.72 -15.97
CA LEU A 125 -19.36 -1.77 -14.87
C LEU A 125 -17.88 -1.46 -14.56
N ILE A 126 -17.02 -2.48 -14.51
CA ILE A 126 -15.60 -2.26 -14.24
C ILE A 126 -15.00 -1.33 -15.31
N TRP A 127 -15.35 -1.49 -16.59
CA TRP A 127 -14.92 -0.58 -17.65
C TRP A 127 -15.40 0.86 -17.44
N VAL A 128 -16.66 1.05 -17.00
CA VAL A 128 -17.17 2.38 -16.64
C VAL A 128 -16.39 2.97 -15.46
N CYS A 129 -16.14 2.17 -14.42
CA CYS A 129 -15.36 2.61 -13.27
C CYS A 129 -13.93 2.99 -13.66
N VAL A 130 -13.27 2.21 -14.53
CA VAL A 130 -11.93 2.54 -15.07
C VAL A 130 -11.98 3.90 -15.78
N ALA A 131 -12.98 4.13 -16.64
CA ALA A 131 -13.12 5.41 -17.35
C ALA A 131 -13.32 6.58 -16.39
N VAL A 132 -14.23 6.43 -15.40
CA VAL A 132 -14.51 7.47 -14.40
C VAL A 132 -13.26 7.74 -13.54
N ALA A 133 -12.56 6.69 -13.09
CA ALA A 133 -11.32 6.84 -12.32
C ALA A 133 -10.21 7.51 -13.13
N THR A 134 -10.10 7.21 -14.43
CA THR A 134 -9.11 7.84 -15.33
C THR A 134 -9.39 9.33 -15.51
N VAL A 135 -10.65 9.72 -15.71
CA VAL A 135 -11.04 11.14 -15.76
C VAL A 135 -10.77 11.83 -14.42
N GLY A 136 -11.15 11.19 -13.30
CA GLY A 136 -10.88 11.70 -11.96
C GLY A 136 -9.39 11.89 -11.70
N LEU A 137 -8.56 10.92 -12.11
CA LEU A 137 -7.09 11.05 -12.03
C LEU A 137 -6.57 12.21 -12.87
N GLY A 138 -7.10 12.40 -14.09
CA GLY A 138 -6.77 13.56 -14.91
C GLY A 138 -7.04 14.87 -14.19
N LEU A 139 -8.21 15.03 -13.57
CA LEU A 139 -8.56 16.22 -12.80
C LEU A 139 -7.63 16.43 -11.57
N LEU A 140 -7.19 15.35 -10.90
CA LEU A 140 -6.27 15.41 -9.78
C LEU A 140 -4.86 15.83 -10.20
N SER A 141 -4.39 15.32 -11.34
CA SER A 141 -2.98 15.30 -11.72
C SER A 141 -2.59 16.40 -12.69
N ILE A 142 -3.55 16.93 -13.47
CA ILE A 142 -3.27 17.92 -14.50
C ILE A 142 -3.09 19.30 -13.86
N ARG A 143 -1.86 19.80 -13.91
CA ARG A 143 -1.52 21.20 -13.60
C ARG A 143 -1.22 21.90 -14.93
N GLY A 144 -2.22 22.56 -15.52
CA GLY A 144 -2.15 23.04 -16.90
C GLY A 144 -2.43 21.91 -17.90
N PHE A 145 -1.51 21.63 -18.85
CA PHE A 145 -1.66 20.56 -19.86
C PHE A 145 -0.71 19.38 -19.66
N SER A 146 -0.09 19.23 -18.48
CA SER A 146 0.86 18.14 -18.19
C SER A 146 0.49 17.39 -16.92
N VAL A 147 0.68 16.08 -16.95
CA VAL A 147 0.67 15.22 -15.75
C VAL A 147 2.06 15.31 -15.12
N GLY A 148 2.14 15.58 -13.83
CA GLY A 148 3.42 15.63 -13.12
C GLY A 148 4.11 14.27 -13.03
N ILE A 149 5.42 14.27 -12.95
CA ILE A 149 6.20 13.03 -12.82
C ILE A 149 5.91 12.31 -11.50
N GLY A 150 5.55 13.07 -10.44
CA GLY A 150 5.15 12.53 -9.14
C GLY A 150 3.91 11.65 -9.25
N GLU A 151 2.87 12.13 -9.91
CA GLU A 151 1.62 11.40 -10.13
C GLU A 151 1.83 10.16 -10.99
N MET A 152 2.70 10.22 -12.01
CA MET A 152 3.04 9.06 -12.83
C MET A 152 3.78 7.97 -12.02
N LEU A 153 4.69 8.37 -11.12
CA LEU A 153 5.37 7.44 -10.22
C LEU A 153 4.36 6.78 -9.28
N VAL A 154 3.43 7.54 -8.68
CA VAL A 154 2.39 6.96 -7.83
C VAL A 154 1.44 6.06 -8.62
N LEU A 155 1.13 6.40 -9.88
CA LEU A 155 0.32 5.52 -10.74
C LEU A 155 1.02 4.18 -11.00
N ALA A 156 2.33 4.20 -11.26
CA ALA A 156 3.12 2.98 -11.37
C ALA A 156 3.08 2.17 -10.05
N SER A 157 3.15 2.84 -8.89
CA SER A 157 3.04 2.17 -7.60
C SER A 157 1.69 1.48 -7.42
N ALA A 158 0.59 2.11 -7.84
CA ALA A 158 -0.75 1.54 -7.77
C ALA A 158 -0.86 0.22 -8.57
N PHE A 159 -0.19 0.14 -9.74
CA PHE A 159 -0.09 -1.10 -10.50
C PHE A 159 0.65 -2.19 -9.72
N PHE A 160 1.79 -1.88 -9.12
CA PHE A 160 2.56 -2.85 -8.33
C PHE A 160 1.84 -3.29 -7.07
N PHE A 161 1.11 -2.40 -6.39
CA PHE A 161 0.28 -2.78 -5.25
C PHE A 161 -0.89 -3.68 -5.67
N ALA A 162 -1.52 -3.43 -6.81
CA ALA A 162 -2.52 -4.34 -7.34
C ALA A 162 -1.93 -5.73 -7.63
N ALA A 163 -0.73 -5.80 -8.23
CA ALA A 163 -0.03 -7.06 -8.46
C ALA A 163 0.30 -7.78 -7.14
N HIS A 164 0.73 -7.05 -6.10
CA HIS A 164 0.94 -7.58 -4.75
C HIS A 164 -0.35 -8.15 -4.14
N ILE A 165 -1.46 -7.41 -4.24
CA ILE A 165 -2.77 -7.86 -3.74
C ILE A 165 -3.20 -9.16 -4.42
N ILE A 166 -3.06 -9.28 -5.75
CA ILE A 166 -3.35 -10.51 -6.50
C ILE A 166 -2.42 -11.65 -6.04
N ALA A 167 -1.14 -11.39 -5.88
CA ALA A 167 -0.17 -12.38 -5.42
C ALA A 167 -0.51 -12.91 -4.02
N LEU A 168 -0.85 -12.03 -3.08
CA LEU A 168 -1.28 -12.44 -1.73
C LEU A 168 -2.60 -13.21 -1.76
N GLY A 169 -3.58 -12.78 -2.50
CA GLY A 169 -4.85 -13.49 -2.66
C GLY A 169 -4.64 -14.94 -3.13
N LYS A 170 -3.67 -15.14 -4.04
CA LYS A 170 -3.34 -16.47 -4.57
C LYS A 170 -2.48 -17.32 -3.63
N TRP A 171 -1.59 -16.71 -2.83
CA TRP A 171 -0.52 -17.43 -2.15
C TRP A 171 -0.58 -17.42 -0.63
N SER A 172 -1.43 -16.61 0.01
CA SER A 172 -1.47 -16.50 1.47
C SER A 172 -2.22 -17.65 2.17
N SER A 173 -3.23 -18.23 1.51
CA SER A 173 -4.03 -19.30 2.10
C SER A 173 -3.21 -20.55 2.42
N GLY A 174 -3.40 -21.09 3.62
CA GLY A 174 -2.72 -22.28 4.09
C GLY A 174 -1.27 -22.11 4.52
N ARG A 175 -0.73 -20.88 4.52
CA ARG A 175 0.66 -20.56 4.94
C ARG A 175 0.71 -19.77 6.23
N ASP A 176 1.86 -19.81 6.91
CA ASP A 176 2.09 -18.95 8.07
C ASP A 176 2.16 -17.49 7.63
N VAL A 177 1.13 -16.73 8.02
CA VAL A 177 0.97 -15.31 7.68
C VAL A 177 2.15 -14.47 8.17
N TYR A 178 2.65 -14.79 9.37
CA TYR A 178 3.75 -14.04 9.98
C TYR A 178 5.06 -14.25 9.23
N ALA A 179 5.36 -15.51 8.89
CA ALA A 179 6.53 -15.87 8.09
C ALA A 179 6.45 -15.24 6.67
N MET A 180 5.28 -15.32 6.01
CA MET A 180 5.07 -14.66 4.72
C MET A 180 5.33 -13.16 4.79
N THR A 181 4.82 -12.49 5.83
CA THR A 181 5.00 -11.05 6.00
C THR A 181 6.48 -10.69 6.14
N ILE A 182 7.23 -11.41 6.98
CA ILE A 182 8.68 -11.16 7.16
C ILE A 182 9.43 -11.27 5.83
N VAL A 183 9.19 -12.32 5.05
CA VAL A 183 9.90 -12.52 3.77
C VAL A 183 9.55 -11.42 2.77
N GLN A 184 8.29 -10.98 2.70
CA GLN A 184 7.89 -9.84 1.85
C GLN A 184 8.63 -8.56 2.24
N LEU A 185 8.65 -8.24 3.55
CA LEU A 185 9.30 -7.03 4.06
C LEU A 185 10.82 -7.10 3.93
N ALA A 186 11.42 -8.28 4.10
CA ALA A 186 12.85 -8.48 3.85
C ALA A 186 13.18 -8.20 2.36
N MET A 187 12.33 -8.65 1.43
CA MET A 187 12.51 -8.33 0.01
C MET A 187 12.37 -6.82 -0.27
N CYS A 188 11.44 -6.14 0.40
CA CYS A 188 11.34 -4.67 0.31
C CYS A 188 12.63 -3.99 0.83
N ALA A 189 13.20 -4.48 1.95
CA ALA A 189 14.47 -3.97 2.47
C ALA A 189 15.61 -4.20 1.47
N VAL A 190 15.69 -5.39 0.88
CA VAL A 190 16.71 -5.71 -0.14
C VAL A 190 16.59 -4.76 -1.34
N LEU A 191 15.39 -4.58 -1.90
CA LEU A 191 15.19 -3.72 -3.06
C LEU A 191 15.51 -2.24 -2.75
N SER A 192 15.05 -1.74 -1.60
CA SER A 192 15.35 -0.36 -1.19
C SER A 192 16.82 -0.18 -0.87
N GLY A 193 17.47 -1.18 -0.25
CA GLY A 193 18.91 -1.19 0.01
C GLY A 193 19.72 -1.19 -1.28
N LEU A 194 19.35 -2.00 -2.27
CA LEU A 194 19.99 -1.98 -3.59
C LEU A 194 19.81 -0.62 -4.29
N ALA A 195 18.62 -0.04 -4.18
CA ALA A 195 18.33 1.29 -4.75
C ALA A 195 19.10 2.42 -4.03
N SER A 196 19.52 2.22 -2.79
CA SER A 196 20.31 3.20 -2.03
C SER A 196 21.83 3.14 -2.31
N ILE A 197 22.33 2.08 -2.96
CA ILE A 197 23.76 1.90 -3.23
C ILE A 197 24.42 3.11 -3.92
N PRO A 198 23.82 3.70 -4.99
CA PRO A 198 24.43 4.85 -5.67
C PRO A 198 24.58 6.09 -4.79
N GLU A 199 23.69 6.25 -3.81
CA GLU A 199 23.67 7.41 -2.90
C GLU A 199 24.52 7.19 -1.65
N GLY A 200 24.89 5.93 -1.36
CA GLY A 200 25.44 5.50 -0.09
C GLY A 200 24.40 5.46 1.02
N TYR A 201 24.59 4.55 1.99
CA TYR A 201 23.68 4.49 3.14
C TYR A 201 23.91 5.67 4.09
N SER A 202 22.81 6.38 4.38
CA SER A 202 22.76 7.43 5.39
C SER A 202 21.66 7.09 6.41
N PRO A 203 21.98 6.97 7.70
CA PRO A 203 20.97 6.73 8.74
C PRO A 203 20.04 7.95 8.89
N PRO A 204 18.88 7.79 9.53
CA PRO A 204 18.01 8.91 9.86
C PRO A 204 18.78 10.03 10.61
N PRO A 205 18.70 11.29 10.15
CA PRO A 205 19.60 12.36 10.60
C PRO A 205 19.32 12.85 12.03
N ASP A 206 18.10 12.65 12.53
CA ASP A 206 17.69 13.15 13.86
C ASP A 206 16.57 12.30 14.48
N ASN A 207 16.23 12.58 15.75
CA ASN A 207 15.20 11.85 16.49
C ASN A 207 13.80 12.00 15.90
N GLY A 208 13.50 13.08 15.18
CA GLY A 208 12.22 13.29 14.51
C GLY A 208 12.05 12.28 13.36
N VAL A 209 13.06 12.17 12.49
CA VAL A 209 13.06 11.19 11.40
C VAL A 209 13.08 9.76 11.96
N TRP A 210 13.84 9.47 13.02
CA TRP A 210 13.78 8.18 13.71
C TRP A 210 12.38 7.86 14.23
N GLY A 211 11.68 8.84 14.82
CA GLY A 211 10.28 8.68 15.26
C GLY A 211 9.35 8.27 14.12
N VAL A 212 9.49 8.92 12.96
CA VAL A 212 8.72 8.57 11.76
C VAL A 212 9.09 7.17 11.24
N VAL A 213 10.38 6.83 11.21
CA VAL A 213 10.85 5.48 10.82
C VAL A 213 10.24 4.42 11.74
N ILE A 214 10.31 4.58 13.06
CA ILE A 214 9.79 3.61 14.02
C ILE A 214 8.27 3.49 13.89
N PHE A 215 7.53 4.61 13.84
CA PHE A 215 6.08 4.59 13.65
C PHE A 215 5.70 3.86 12.35
N THR A 216 6.32 4.21 11.25
CA THR A 216 6.00 3.60 9.96
C THR A 216 6.49 2.15 9.86
N ALA A 217 7.62 1.79 10.45
CA ALA A 217 8.13 0.41 10.47
C ALA A 217 7.25 -0.51 11.32
N VAL A 218 6.86 -0.08 12.53
CA VAL A 218 6.11 -0.94 13.46
C VAL A 218 4.63 -0.95 13.10
N ILE A 219 3.99 0.22 13.06
CA ILE A 219 2.53 0.32 12.89
C ILE A 219 2.13 0.16 11.42
N CYS A 220 2.70 1.01 10.53
CA CYS A 220 2.28 1.03 9.13
C CYS A 220 2.94 -0.08 8.27
N THR A 221 3.88 -0.84 8.82
CA THR A 221 4.54 -1.92 8.10
C THR A 221 4.34 -3.26 8.82
N ALA A 222 5.00 -3.52 9.94
CA ALA A 222 4.95 -4.84 10.60
C ALA A 222 3.51 -5.25 10.95
N VAL A 223 2.81 -4.44 11.75
CA VAL A 223 1.42 -4.73 12.18
C VAL A 223 0.49 -4.70 10.96
N ALA A 224 0.57 -3.67 10.12
CA ALA A 224 -0.33 -3.50 8.99
C ALA A 224 -0.27 -4.66 8.00
N PHE A 225 0.93 -5.13 7.62
CA PHE A 225 1.07 -6.24 6.67
C PHE A 225 0.76 -7.61 7.28
N VAL A 226 0.94 -7.81 8.58
CA VAL A 226 0.40 -8.99 9.28
C VAL A 226 -1.12 -8.99 9.19
N VAL A 227 -1.76 -7.87 9.50
CA VAL A 227 -3.23 -7.73 9.41
C VAL A 227 -3.72 -7.92 7.98
N GLN A 228 -3.07 -7.29 6.99
CA GLN A 228 -3.44 -7.43 5.58
C GLN A 228 -3.28 -8.88 5.10
N THR A 229 -2.13 -9.51 5.33
CA THR A 229 -1.86 -10.89 4.91
C THR A 229 -2.82 -11.87 5.58
N TRP A 230 -3.09 -11.67 6.88
CA TRP A 230 -4.08 -12.45 7.60
C TRP A 230 -5.49 -12.28 7.04
N SER A 231 -5.89 -11.06 6.76
CA SER A 231 -7.21 -10.77 6.19
C SER A 231 -7.37 -11.39 4.80
N GLN A 232 -6.33 -11.32 3.95
CA GLN A 232 -6.34 -11.93 2.62
C GLN A 232 -6.33 -13.47 2.64
N ALA A 233 -5.89 -14.09 3.72
CA ALA A 233 -6.02 -15.53 3.93
C ALA A 233 -7.45 -15.96 4.32
N HIS A 234 -8.32 -15.03 4.77
CA HIS A 234 -9.66 -15.32 5.31
C HIS A 234 -10.81 -14.59 4.58
N MET A 235 -10.49 -13.61 3.77
CA MET A 235 -11.45 -12.77 3.03
C MET A 235 -11.11 -12.79 1.54
N THR A 236 -12.10 -12.50 0.69
CA THR A 236 -11.84 -12.32 -0.75
C THR A 236 -10.94 -11.12 -0.99
N THR A 237 -10.07 -11.24 -1.99
CA THR A 237 -9.11 -10.19 -2.39
C THR A 237 -9.82 -8.85 -2.61
N THR A 238 -10.98 -8.87 -3.25
CA THR A 238 -11.79 -7.69 -3.50
C THR A 238 -12.27 -7.01 -2.23
N LYS A 239 -12.83 -7.77 -1.25
CA LYS A 239 -13.28 -7.17 0.02
C LYS A 239 -12.12 -6.50 0.77
N VAL A 240 -10.95 -7.11 0.76
CA VAL A 240 -9.75 -6.52 1.37
C VAL A 240 -9.36 -5.23 0.64
N ALA A 241 -9.24 -5.28 -0.70
CA ALA A 241 -8.87 -4.12 -1.51
C ALA A 241 -9.80 -2.93 -1.27
N VAL A 242 -11.12 -3.21 -1.14
CA VAL A 242 -12.14 -2.20 -0.86
C VAL A 242 -11.98 -1.51 0.47
N ILE A 243 -11.76 -2.27 1.54
CA ILE A 243 -11.60 -1.68 2.87
C ILE A 243 -10.31 -0.87 2.89
N LEU A 244 -9.26 -1.37 2.24
CA LEU A 244 -8.00 -0.65 2.13
C LEU A 244 -8.12 0.67 1.34
N THR A 245 -9.11 0.83 0.44
CA THR A 245 -9.33 2.11 -0.24
C THR A 245 -9.72 3.25 0.69
N MET A 246 -10.17 2.95 1.91
CA MET A 246 -10.38 3.98 2.93
C MET A 246 -9.10 4.73 3.28
N GLU A 247 -7.93 4.16 2.99
CA GLU A 247 -6.64 4.86 3.03
C GLU A 247 -6.68 6.20 2.29
N VAL A 248 -7.33 6.24 1.13
CA VAL A 248 -7.48 7.45 0.31
C VAL A 248 -8.24 8.53 1.06
N VAL A 249 -9.34 8.16 1.73
CA VAL A 249 -10.15 9.08 2.52
C VAL A 249 -9.35 9.61 3.71
N PHE A 250 -8.68 8.72 4.44
CA PHE A 250 -7.85 9.11 5.57
C PHE A 250 -6.65 9.96 5.14
N ALA A 251 -6.00 9.64 4.01
CA ALA A 251 -4.90 10.45 3.49
C ALA A 251 -5.35 11.88 3.19
N ALA A 252 -6.49 12.07 2.53
CA ALA A 252 -7.04 13.39 2.25
C ALA A 252 -7.40 14.15 3.54
N ILE A 253 -8.07 13.50 4.49
CA ILE A 253 -8.44 14.10 5.78
C ILE A 253 -7.19 14.52 6.56
N PHE A 254 -6.22 13.63 6.70
CA PHE A 254 -5.00 13.92 7.47
C PHE A 254 -4.09 14.92 6.78
N ALA A 255 -4.02 14.92 5.44
CA ALA A 255 -3.29 15.94 4.68
C ALA A 255 -3.87 17.33 4.90
N MET A 256 -5.20 17.47 4.99
CA MET A 256 -5.85 18.74 5.29
C MET A 256 -5.66 19.17 6.75
N ILE A 257 -5.80 18.26 7.71
CA ILE A 257 -5.77 18.58 9.15
C ILE A 257 -4.34 18.80 9.64
N PHE A 258 -3.42 17.91 9.27
CA PHE A 258 -2.06 17.89 9.80
C PHE A 258 -0.99 18.30 8.80
N GLY A 259 -1.25 18.10 7.49
CA GLY A 259 -0.32 18.45 6.41
C GLY A 259 -0.46 19.87 5.88
N GLY A 260 -1.48 20.63 6.35
CA GLY A 260 -1.75 21.98 5.86
C GLY A 260 -2.15 22.06 4.38
N GLU A 261 -2.47 20.93 3.75
CA GLU A 261 -2.85 20.88 2.34
C GLU A 261 -4.26 21.46 2.14
N ARG A 262 -4.43 22.24 1.06
CA ARG A 262 -5.74 22.73 0.62
C ARG A 262 -6.05 22.09 -0.73
N LEU A 263 -7.11 21.31 -0.77
CA LEU A 263 -7.58 20.74 -2.04
C LEU A 263 -8.26 21.83 -2.86
N THR A 264 -7.86 21.97 -4.12
CA THR A 264 -8.60 22.80 -5.08
C THR A 264 -9.94 22.15 -5.40
N ILE A 265 -10.90 22.94 -5.90
CA ILE A 265 -12.19 22.40 -6.36
C ILE A 265 -11.98 21.29 -7.39
N GLN A 266 -11.06 21.49 -8.32
CA GLN A 266 -10.69 20.50 -9.35
C GLN A 266 -10.17 19.20 -8.71
N ALA A 267 -9.25 19.30 -7.73
CA ALA A 267 -8.71 18.12 -7.02
C ALA A 267 -9.80 17.41 -6.21
N THR A 268 -10.70 18.17 -5.59
CA THR A 268 -11.84 17.60 -4.84
C THR A 268 -12.78 16.84 -5.77
N LEU A 269 -13.16 17.41 -6.93
CA LEU A 269 -13.99 16.74 -7.90
C LEU A 269 -13.32 15.47 -8.44
N GLY A 270 -12.03 15.55 -8.80
CA GLY A 270 -11.25 14.39 -9.25
C GLY A 270 -11.19 13.30 -8.17
N GLY A 271 -10.94 13.66 -6.94
CA GLY A 271 -10.93 12.73 -5.79
C GLY A 271 -12.28 12.05 -5.58
N VAL A 272 -13.40 12.81 -5.64
CA VAL A 272 -14.74 12.25 -5.55
C VAL A 272 -15.03 11.28 -6.68
N MET A 273 -14.59 11.58 -7.92
CA MET A 273 -14.78 10.66 -9.06
C MET A 273 -13.99 9.36 -8.86
N VAL A 274 -12.72 9.45 -8.42
CA VAL A 274 -11.90 8.27 -8.11
C VAL A 274 -12.56 7.44 -7.03
N LEU A 275 -12.95 8.04 -5.91
CA LEU A 275 -13.66 7.35 -4.80
C LEU A 275 -14.95 6.71 -5.27
N THR A 276 -15.76 7.41 -6.08
CA THR A 276 -17.01 6.87 -6.62
C THR A 276 -16.76 5.62 -7.45
N ALA A 277 -15.77 5.66 -8.36
CA ALA A 277 -15.41 4.51 -9.17
C ALA A 277 -14.94 3.33 -8.30
N MET A 278 -14.13 3.59 -7.28
CA MET A 278 -13.67 2.60 -6.33
C MET A 278 -14.85 1.96 -5.59
N PHE A 279 -15.75 2.74 -4.99
CA PHE A 279 -16.92 2.22 -4.27
C PHE A 279 -17.89 1.47 -5.18
N MET A 280 -18.07 1.88 -6.44
CA MET A 280 -18.93 1.17 -7.39
C MET A 280 -18.41 -0.24 -7.72
N ILE A 281 -17.10 -0.42 -7.87
CA ILE A 281 -16.47 -1.75 -8.03
C ILE A 281 -16.79 -2.63 -6.83
N VAL A 282 -16.71 -2.06 -5.63
CA VAL A 282 -16.96 -2.69 -4.33
C VAL A 282 -18.36 -3.21 -4.15
N LEU A 283 -19.33 -2.33 -4.40
CA LEU A 283 -20.73 -2.62 -4.10
C LEU A 283 -21.31 -3.69 -5.03
N LYS A 284 -20.73 -3.89 -6.21
CA LYS A 284 -21.27 -4.87 -7.18
C LYS A 284 -20.61 -6.25 -7.08
N GLU A 285 -19.43 -6.36 -6.47
CA GLU A 285 -18.78 -7.67 -6.24
C GLU A 285 -19.29 -8.38 -4.97
N ASN A 286 -20.23 -7.76 -4.25
CA ASN A 286 -21.03 -8.37 -3.19
C ASN A 286 -22.36 -8.85 -3.73
#